data_d8f2d4e275381722e7edfff31d25867f
#
_entry.id   d8f2d4e275381722e7edfff31d25867f
#
_cell.length_a   1.000
_cell.length_b   1.000
_cell.length_c   1.000
_cell.angle_alpha   90.00
_cell.angle_beta   90.00
_cell.angle_gamma   90.00
#
_symmetry.space_group_name_H-M   'P 1'
#
loop_
_entity.id
_entity.type
_entity.pdbx_description
1 polymer ?
#
loop_
_entity_poly.entity_id
_entity_poly.type
_entity_poly.pdbx_seq_one_letter_code
_entity_poly.pdbx_strand_id
1 'polypeptide(L)'
;MAEPAHHHRSLEETEEEIDHLLGSEYEHVPVPAAARRSLFSVTLVWAGFPMIITGAMTGSILVLGMGFSRALTAMIIGNLIMLGYVGLLGLLGTRRGMNFALLASIVFGRKGYVLASGLLSTLLLGWYAVQTGITGALISGTYGLNYVAMTVIAGLLYIGITFVGVRGLHYIGLVSIPLFVILGLWVAGDAAATTTWAKIFAYAGNNGTASMSMGAGLTVVVALFIDAGTVTADFNRWARNGRDSFLATFSAFPFANTVAMLVGGVMTAALAVPNANPFGADNMFGYMNHQGIGWLSVLAFIFLYCNLGSVCSHCLYNSATGWSRITGTHMRLAAVVLGVLGIIVAAGNIWAFFIQWLSLLGVLVPPIGAIILVDQYIARPNSSAASDFRAMPFVAWAIGSAVGFVVERSMPGLSTALSSMVVGGVAYWVLSSVAKPATQPA
;
A
#
# COMPACT_ATOMS: atom_id res chain seq x y z
N MET A 1 -3.77 -49.12 -32.48
CA MET A 1 -3.15 -48.08 -31.63
C MET A 1 -4.21 -47.00 -31.41
N ALA A 2 -4.76 -46.94 -30.20
CA ALA A 2 -5.73 -45.90 -29.86
C ALA A 2 -4.94 -44.67 -29.41
N GLU A 3 -5.18 -43.53 -30.06
CA GLU A 3 -4.67 -42.23 -29.62
C GLU A 3 -5.20 -41.94 -28.20
N PRO A 4 -4.35 -41.44 -27.29
CA PRO A 4 -4.83 -41.01 -25.98
C PRO A 4 -5.69 -39.75 -26.19
N ALA A 5 -6.96 -39.83 -25.81
CA ALA A 5 -7.85 -38.69 -25.73
C ALA A 5 -7.24 -37.66 -24.79
N HIS A 6 -6.71 -36.54 -25.33
CA HIS A 6 -6.41 -35.37 -24.57
C HIS A 6 -7.73 -34.79 -24.04
N HIS A 7 -8.06 -35.11 -22.78
CA HIS A 7 -9.11 -34.42 -22.04
C HIS A 7 -8.69 -32.95 -21.94
N HIS A 8 -9.30 -32.09 -22.72
CA HIS A 8 -9.31 -30.67 -22.45
C HIS A 8 -10.10 -30.48 -21.15
N ARG A 9 -9.39 -30.42 -20.03
CA ARG A 9 -10.00 -30.00 -18.74
C ARG A 9 -10.63 -28.63 -18.96
N SER A 10 -11.86 -28.45 -18.48
CA SER A 10 -12.51 -27.15 -18.50
C SER A 10 -11.71 -26.17 -17.59
N LEU A 11 -11.76 -24.88 -17.88
CA LEU A 11 -11.12 -23.87 -17.01
C LEU A 11 -11.65 -23.96 -15.57
N GLU A 12 -12.95 -24.25 -15.40
CA GLU A 12 -13.61 -24.42 -14.11
C GLU A 12 -13.03 -25.61 -13.32
N GLU A 13 -12.81 -26.79 -13.93
CA GLU A 13 -12.19 -27.94 -13.28
C GLU A 13 -10.76 -27.64 -12.83
N THR A 14 -10.01 -26.86 -13.62
CA THR A 14 -8.65 -26.45 -13.27
C THR A 14 -8.65 -25.47 -12.10
N GLU A 15 -9.61 -24.56 -12.04
CA GLU A 15 -9.76 -23.57 -10.97
C GLU A 15 -10.19 -24.22 -9.65
N GLU A 16 -11.11 -25.20 -9.67
CA GLU A 16 -11.49 -25.97 -8.48
C GLU A 16 -10.31 -26.76 -7.93
N GLU A 17 -9.49 -27.38 -8.76
CA GLU A 17 -8.28 -28.10 -8.35
C GLU A 17 -7.25 -27.16 -7.70
N ILE A 18 -7.04 -25.97 -8.27
CA ILE A 18 -6.16 -24.95 -7.72
C ILE A 18 -6.68 -24.46 -6.36
N ASP A 19 -7.96 -24.19 -6.23
CA ASP A 19 -8.57 -23.77 -4.96
C ASP A 19 -8.52 -24.86 -3.89
N HIS A 20 -8.63 -26.12 -4.29
CA HIS A 20 -8.43 -27.24 -3.37
C HIS A 20 -6.99 -27.30 -2.83
N LEU A 21 -5.99 -27.06 -3.67
CA LEU A 21 -4.57 -27.07 -3.30
C LEU A 21 -4.13 -25.82 -2.52
N LEU A 22 -4.50 -24.62 -3.01
CA LEU A 22 -4.02 -23.34 -2.48
C LEU A 22 -5.01 -22.67 -1.51
N GLY A 23 -6.27 -23.12 -1.49
CA GLY A 23 -7.37 -22.50 -0.74
C GLY A 23 -8.05 -21.37 -1.52
N SER A 24 -9.35 -21.17 -1.28
CA SER A 24 -10.12 -20.09 -1.89
C SER A 24 -9.71 -18.72 -1.37
N GLU A 25 -9.71 -17.71 -2.24
CA GLU A 25 -9.44 -16.30 -1.89
C GLU A 25 -10.73 -15.52 -1.56
N TYR A 26 -11.91 -16.11 -1.71
CA TYR A 26 -13.22 -15.52 -1.36
C TYR A 26 -13.42 -14.11 -1.95
N GLU A 27 -13.01 -13.88 -3.19
CA GLU A 27 -13.08 -12.58 -3.84
C GLU A 27 -14.51 -12.10 -4.10
N HIS A 28 -15.44 -13.04 -4.28
CA HIS A 28 -16.84 -12.78 -4.60
C HIS A 28 -17.79 -12.89 -3.40
N VAL A 29 -17.33 -13.47 -2.29
CA VAL A 29 -18.13 -13.73 -1.10
C VAL A 29 -17.37 -13.40 0.19
N PRO A 30 -18.04 -13.19 1.32
CA PRO A 30 -17.35 -13.00 2.60
C PRO A 30 -16.53 -14.21 3.03
N VAL A 31 -15.37 -13.97 3.65
CA VAL A 31 -14.53 -15.03 4.25
C VAL A 31 -15.26 -15.67 5.43
N PRO A 32 -15.54 -16.98 5.39
CA PRO A 32 -16.22 -17.68 6.48
C PRO A 32 -15.33 -17.74 7.73
N ALA A 33 -15.94 -17.81 8.92
CA ALA A 33 -15.20 -17.84 10.18
C ALA A 33 -14.14 -18.94 10.26
N ALA A 34 -14.43 -20.12 9.69
CA ALA A 34 -13.52 -21.26 9.67
C ALA A 34 -12.24 -21.03 8.83
N ALA A 35 -12.29 -20.15 7.82
CA ALA A 35 -11.15 -19.84 6.97
C ALA A 35 -10.27 -18.68 7.52
N ARG A 36 -10.70 -18.01 8.60
CA ARG A 36 -9.99 -16.88 9.18
C ARG A 36 -8.68 -17.29 9.82
N ARG A 37 -7.71 -16.38 9.79
CA ARG A 37 -6.32 -16.63 10.16
C ARG A 37 -5.99 -16.08 11.56
N SER A 38 -4.92 -16.64 12.15
CA SER A 38 -4.43 -16.16 13.45
C SER A 38 -3.89 -14.72 13.36
N LEU A 39 -3.83 -14.03 14.51
CA LEU A 39 -3.19 -12.72 14.65
C LEU A 39 -1.79 -12.71 14.02
N PHE A 40 -0.96 -13.73 14.30
CA PHE A 40 0.40 -13.81 13.75
C PHE A 40 0.39 -13.79 12.20
N SER A 41 -0.50 -14.57 11.56
CA SER A 41 -0.59 -14.62 10.09
C SER A 41 -1.02 -13.27 9.51
N VAL A 42 -2.04 -12.62 10.07
CA VAL A 42 -2.52 -11.31 9.58
C VAL A 42 -1.49 -10.20 9.85
N THR A 43 -0.78 -10.27 10.99
CA THR A 43 0.33 -9.36 11.31
C THR A 43 1.47 -9.47 10.32
N LEU A 44 1.88 -10.69 9.92
CA LEU A 44 2.93 -10.87 8.91
C LEU A 44 2.53 -10.32 7.55
N VAL A 45 1.28 -10.53 7.15
CA VAL A 45 0.76 -9.94 5.92
C VAL A 45 0.81 -8.42 6.01
N TRP A 46 0.26 -7.82 7.07
CA TRP A 46 0.19 -6.36 7.18
C TRP A 46 1.56 -5.70 7.43
N ALA A 47 2.37 -6.19 8.37
CA ALA A 47 3.67 -5.59 8.67
C ALA A 47 4.67 -5.74 7.51
N GLY A 48 4.60 -6.85 6.76
CA GLY A 48 5.44 -7.08 5.59
C GLY A 48 5.15 -6.13 4.42
N PHE A 49 4.01 -5.47 4.43
CA PHE A 49 3.64 -4.53 3.38
C PHE A 49 4.40 -3.19 3.49
N PRO A 50 4.37 -2.42 4.61
CA PRO A 50 5.03 -1.13 4.69
C PRO A 50 6.49 -1.18 5.16
N MET A 51 7.01 -2.31 5.64
CA MET A 51 8.41 -2.44 6.07
C MET A 51 9.33 -2.70 4.88
N ILE A 52 9.51 -1.68 4.05
CA ILE A 52 10.12 -1.78 2.73
C ILE A 52 11.17 -0.69 2.46
N ILE A 53 12.06 -0.96 1.51
CA ILE A 53 13.11 -0.02 1.08
C ILE A 53 12.52 1.31 0.65
N THR A 54 11.41 1.33 -0.09
CA THR A 54 10.75 2.58 -0.49
C THR A 54 10.14 3.35 0.68
N GLY A 55 9.78 2.68 1.78
CA GLY A 55 9.48 3.32 3.05
C GLY A 55 10.71 4.06 3.62
N ALA A 56 11.88 3.41 3.59
CA ALA A 56 13.14 4.05 4.00
C ALA A 56 13.51 5.22 3.07
N MET A 57 13.38 5.04 1.75
CA MET A 57 13.60 6.13 0.77
C MET A 57 12.66 7.32 1.05
N THR A 58 11.40 7.07 1.39
CA THR A 58 10.43 8.11 1.75
C THR A 58 10.84 8.82 3.04
N GLY A 59 11.35 8.09 4.03
CA GLY A 59 11.94 8.67 5.24
C GLY A 59 13.12 9.59 4.93
N SER A 60 13.99 9.19 4.00
CA SER A 60 15.09 10.02 3.49
C SER A 60 14.58 11.30 2.83
N ILE A 61 13.55 11.20 1.96
CA ILE A 61 12.93 12.36 1.29
C ILE A 61 12.36 13.36 2.32
N LEU A 62 11.68 12.86 3.35
CA LEU A 62 11.15 13.71 4.42
C LEU A 62 12.27 14.45 5.15
N VAL A 63 13.33 13.73 5.51
CA VAL A 63 14.48 14.32 6.24
C VAL A 63 15.24 15.32 5.38
N LEU A 64 15.46 15.04 4.10
CA LEU A 64 16.04 15.99 3.14
C LEU A 64 15.18 17.25 2.99
N GLY A 65 13.87 17.09 2.93
CA GLY A 65 12.93 18.18 2.67
C GLY A 65 12.60 19.04 3.89
N MET A 66 12.64 18.50 5.12
CA MET A 66 12.15 19.24 6.29
C MET A 66 13.03 19.18 7.55
N GLY A 67 14.20 18.52 7.46
CA GLY A 67 15.07 18.25 8.59
C GLY A 67 14.58 17.09 9.45
N PHE A 68 15.50 16.50 10.28
CA PHE A 68 15.22 15.26 10.98
C PHE A 68 14.10 15.38 12.01
N SER A 69 14.14 16.37 12.88
CA SER A 69 13.16 16.50 13.97
C SER A 69 11.73 16.74 13.46
N ARG A 70 11.57 17.55 12.41
CA ARG A 70 10.27 17.79 11.80
C ARG A 70 9.77 16.57 11.03
N ALA A 71 10.67 15.88 10.31
CA ALA A 71 10.36 14.63 9.62
C ALA A 71 9.90 13.55 10.59
N LEU A 72 10.59 13.37 11.71
CA LEU A 72 10.19 12.44 12.78
C LEU A 72 8.77 12.74 13.29
N THR A 73 8.46 14.01 13.52
CA THR A 73 7.11 14.44 13.94
C THR A 73 6.06 14.09 12.87
N ALA A 74 6.35 14.36 11.59
CA ALA A 74 5.44 14.01 10.49
C ALA A 74 5.24 12.49 10.36
N MET A 75 6.30 11.70 10.50
CA MET A 75 6.25 10.23 10.47
C MET A 75 5.34 9.69 11.58
N ILE A 76 5.52 10.15 12.82
CA ILE A 76 4.73 9.68 13.98
C ILE A 76 3.26 10.08 13.80
N ILE A 77 2.97 11.36 13.56
CA ILE A 77 1.60 11.86 13.44
C ILE A 77 0.90 11.22 12.24
N GLY A 78 1.55 11.16 11.06
CA GLY A 78 0.98 10.57 9.87
C GLY A 78 0.64 9.09 10.05
N ASN A 79 1.52 8.30 10.68
CA ASN A 79 1.27 6.88 10.95
C ASN A 79 0.20 6.65 12.03
N LEU A 80 0.04 7.55 13.01
CA LEU A 80 -1.09 7.50 13.96
C LEU A 80 -2.42 7.83 13.28
N ILE A 81 -2.44 8.78 12.36
CA ILE A 81 -3.63 9.06 11.54
C ILE A 81 -3.98 7.85 10.68
N MET A 82 -2.97 7.22 10.06
CA MET A 82 -3.18 5.97 9.31
C MET A 82 -3.70 4.84 10.19
N LEU A 83 -3.22 4.68 11.42
CA LEU A 83 -3.78 3.70 12.36
C LEU A 83 -5.29 3.94 12.60
N GLY A 84 -5.70 5.17 12.83
CA GLY A 84 -7.12 5.51 13.03
C GLY A 84 -7.96 5.20 11.78
N TYR A 85 -7.55 5.73 10.64
CA TYR A 85 -8.26 5.56 9.37
C TYR A 85 -8.33 4.10 8.92
N VAL A 86 -7.18 3.44 8.83
CA VAL A 86 -7.06 2.05 8.37
C VAL A 86 -7.64 1.08 9.40
N GLY A 87 -7.43 1.34 10.69
CA GLY A 87 -7.96 0.50 11.77
C GLY A 87 -9.48 0.44 11.75
N LEU A 88 -10.15 1.59 11.56
CA LEU A 88 -11.61 1.64 11.48
C LEU A 88 -12.14 0.94 10.22
N LEU A 89 -11.50 1.13 9.05
CA LEU A 89 -11.85 0.41 7.82
C LEU A 89 -11.60 -1.10 7.95
N GLY A 90 -10.49 -1.49 8.58
CA GLY A 90 -10.14 -2.89 8.84
C GLY A 90 -11.15 -3.58 9.75
N LEU A 91 -11.65 -2.89 10.78
CA LEU A 91 -12.70 -3.40 11.65
C LEU A 91 -14.00 -3.69 10.89
N LEU A 92 -14.36 -2.86 9.89
CA LEU A 92 -15.51 -3.14 9.01
C LEU A 92 -15.28 -4.42 8.19
N GLY A 93 -14.11 -4.54 7.55
CA GLY A 93 -13.73 -5.73 6.80
C GLY A 93 -13.78 -7.01 7.65
N THR A 94 -13.21 -6.97 8.86
CA THR A 94 -13.20 -8.10 9.79
C THR A 94 -14.59 -8.49 10.26
N ARG A 95 -15.42 -7.53 10.69
CA ARG A 95 -16.78 -7.81 11.18
C ARG A 95 -17.64 -8.48 10.13
N ARG A 96 -17.52 -8.08 8.87
CA ARG A 96 -18.33 -8.60 7.76
C ARG A 96 -17.68 -9.73 6.98
N GLY A 97 -16.37 -9.96 7.16
CA GLY A 97 -15.58 -10.90 6.35
C GLY A 97 -15.42 -10.45 4.89
N MET A 98 -15.74 -9.21 4.57
CA MET A 98 -15.82 -8.67 3.21
C MET A 98 -14.52 -8.01 2.78
N ASN A 99 -14.17 -8.15 1.49
CA ASN A 99 -13.14 -7.34 0.86
C ASN A 99 -13.63 -5.92 0.59
N PHE A 100 -12.75 -5.05 0.11
CA PHE A 100 -13.09 -3.66 -0.19
C PHE A 100 -14.20 -3.55 -1.24
N ALA A 101 -14.16 -4.32 -2.33
CA ALA A 101 -15.14 -4.25 -3.40
C ALA A 101 -16.56 -4.59 -2.92
N LEU A 102 -16.67 -5.60 -2.04
CA LEU A 102 -17.94 -5.95 -1.38
C LEU A 102 -18.44 -4.85 -0.45
N LEU A 103 -17.55 -4.23 0.35
CA LEU A 103 -17.92 -3.09 1.21
C LEU A 103 -18.30 -1.86 0.38
N ALA A 104 -17.56 -1.55 -0.68
CA ALA A 104 -17.86 -0.45 -1.58
C ALA A 104 -19.22 -0.61 -2.26
N SER A 105 -19.65 -1.85 -2.57
CA SER A 105 -20.97 -2.10 -3.14
C SER A 105 -22.12 -1.69 -2.21
N ILE A 106 -21.92 -1.70 -0.90
CA ILE A 106 -22.90 -1.22 0.09
C ILE A 106 -23.02 0.31 0.05
N VAL A 107 -21.86 0.99 -0.08
CA VAL A 107 -21.77 2.44 0.04
C VAL A 107 -22.07 3.14 -1.28
N PHE A 108 -21.51 2.67 -2.38
CA PHE A 108 -21.62 3.28 -3.71
C PHE A 108 -22.74 2.65 -4.55
N GLY A 109 -23.30 1.52 -4.12
CA GLY A 109 -24.33 0.76 -4.85
C GLY A 109 -23.75 -0.44 -5.61
N ARG A 110 -24.63 -1.41 -5.94
CA ARG A 110 -24.27 -2.70 -6.55
C ARG A 110 -23.57 -2.59 -7.93
N LYS A 111 -23.72 -1.47 -8.64
CA LYS A 111 -23.01 -1.14 -9.88
C LYS A 111 -22.04 0.02 -9.69
N GLY A 112 -22.38 0.97 -8.80
CA GLY A 112 -21.54 2.14 -8.53
C GLY A 112 -20.17 1.80 -7.96
N TYR A 113 -20.04 0.70 -7.19
CA TYR A 113 -18.75 0.28 -6.61
C TYR A 113 -17.65 0.08 -7.67
N VAL A 114 -18.01 -0.22 -8.91
CA VAL A 114 -17.04 -0.44 -10.01
C VAL A 114 -16.11 0.75 -10.18
N LEU A 115 -16.62 1.99 -10.02
CA LEU A 115 -15.79 3.19 -10.14
C LEU A 115 -14.80 3.31 -8.98
N ALA A 116 -15.25 3.13 -7.72
CA ALA A 116 -14.37 3.26 -6.55
C ALA A 116 -13.37 2.08 -6.46
N SER A 117 -13.84 0.84 -6.65
CA SER A 117 -13.00 -0.35 -6.61
C SER A 117 -12.07 -0.41 -7.82
N GLY A 118 -12.55 -0.10 -9.01
CA GLY A 118 -11.74 -0.09 -10.23
C GLY A 118 -10.62 0.95 -10.16
N LEU A 119 -10.90 2.16 -9.65
CA LEU A 119 -9.87 3.16 -9.44
C LEU A 119 -8.80 2.64 -8.47
N LEU A 120 -9.18 2.22 -7.26
CA LEU A 120 -8.21 1.76 -6.25
C LEU A 120 -7.41 0.55 -6.72
N SER A 121 -8.05 -0.42 -7.35
CA SER A 121 -7.37 -1.59 -7.91
C SER A 121 -6.39 -1.21 -9.02
N THR A 122 -6.70 -0.19 -9.83
CA THR A 122 -5.79 0.32 -10.87
C THR A 122 -4.62 1.11 -10.24
N LEU A 123 -4.87 1.91 -9.20
CA LEU A 123 -3.82 2.60 -8.48
C LEU A 123 -2.84 1.61 -7.81
N LEU A 124 -3.34 0.52 -7.26
CA LEU A 124 -2.51 -0.54 -6.70
C LEU A 124 -1.71 -1.32 -7.76
N LEU A 125 -2.28 -1.49 -8.97
CA LEU A 125 -1.50 -1.98 -10.11
C LEU A 125 -0.37 -1.02 -10.48
N GLY A 126 -0.63 0.29 -10.42
CA GLY A 126 0.39 1.33 -10.59
C GLY A 126 1.53 1.19 -9.56
N TRP A 127 1.22 0.94 -8.29
CA TRP A 127 2.22 0.66 -7.26
C TRP A 127 3.05 -0.59 -7.56
N TYR A 128 2.40 -1.68 -7.99
CA TYR A 128 3.11 -2.88 -8.44
C TYR A 128 4.09 -2.54 -9.57
N ALA A 129 3.68 -1.76 -10.56
CA ALA A 129 4.53 -1.35 -11.67
C ALA A 129 5.69 -0.44 -11.21
N VAL A 130 5.41 0.57 -10.36
CA VAL A 130 6.41 1.48 -9.80
C VAL A 130 7.47 0.70 -9.01
N GLN A 131 7.08 -0.16 -8.09
CA GLN A 131 8.01 -0.90 -7.22
C GLN A 131 8.80 -1.95 -8.00
N THR A 132 8.18 -2.60 -8.99
CA THR A 132 8.86 -3.53 -9.90
C THR A 132 9.91 -2.80 -10.75
N GLY A 133 9.59 -1.60 -11.23
CA GLY A 133 10.54 -0.73 -11.94
C GLY A 133 11.69 -0.26 -11.04
N ILE A 134 11.42 0.13 -9.79
CA ILE A 134 12.46 0.47 -8.81
C ILE A 134 13.41 -0.71 -8.57
N THR A 135 12.88 -1.95 -8.47
CA THR A 135 13.74 -3.14 -8.34
C THR A 135 14.72 -3.23 -9.50
N GLY A 136 14.23 -3.14 -10.73
CA GLY A 136 15.08 -3.15 -11.93
C GLY A 136 16.09 -2.00 -11.98
N ALA A 137 15.65 -0.79 -11.60
CA ALA A 137 16.49 0.41 -11.62
C ALA A 137 17.63 0.35 -10.61
N LEU A 138 17.37 -0.08 -9.37
CA LEU A 138 18.41 -0.21 -8.34
C LEU A 138 19.44 -1.27 -8.71
N ILE A 139 19.01 -2.41 -9.26
CA ILE A 139 19.92 -3.47 -9.71
C ILE A 139 20.74 -3.01 -10.93
N SER A 140 20.08 -2.39 -11.90
CA SER A 140 20.75 -1.86 -13.09
C SER A 140 21.79 -0.80 -12.72
N GLY A 141 21.42 0.15 -11.85
CA GLY A 141 22.32 1.22 -11.41
C GLY A 141 23.51 0.74 -10.58
N THR A 142 23.33 -0.34 -9.80
CA THR A 142 24.37 -0.86 -8.89
C THR A 142 25.31 -1.86 -9.57
N TYR A 143 24.77 -2.77 -10.40
CA TYR A 143 25.52 -3.88 -10.97
C TYR A 143 25.72 -3.77 -12.49
N GLY A 144 25.21 -2.73 -13.14
CA GLY A 144 25.31 -2.56 -14.60
C GLY A 144 24.50 -3.56 -15.43
N LEU A 145 23.54 -4.26 -14.80
CA LEU A 145 22.69 -5.25 -15.48
C LEU A 145 21.58 -4.56 -16.29
N ASN A 146 21.03 -5.26 -17.28
CA ASN A 146 19.97 -4.70 -18.12
C ASN A 146 18.69 -4.40 -17.29
N TYR A 147 18.25 -3.15 -17.30
CA TYR A 147 17.08 -2.66 -16.56
C TYR A 147 15.82 -3.47 -16.87
N VAL A 148 15.48 -3.63 -18.16
CA VAL A 148 14.25 -4.31 -18.58
C VAL A 148 14.27 -5.77 -18.17
N ALA A 149 15.41 -6.46 -18.35
CA ALA A 149 15.53 -7.86 -17.95
C ALA A 149 15.34 -8.04 -16.43
N MET A 150 15.95 -7.18 -15.61
CA MET A 150 15.80 -7.25 -14.14
C MET A 150 14.39 -6.91 -13.68
N THR A 151 13.73 -5.94 -14.33
CA THR A 151 12.33 -5.60 -14.10
C THR A 151 11.39 -6.76 -14.43
N VAL A 152 11.59 -7.42 -15.57
CA VAL A 152 10.80 -8.59 -15.99
C VAL A 152 10.97 -9.76 -15.02
N ILE A 153 12.21 -10.08 -14.65
CA ILE A 153 12.51 -11.15 -13.68
C ILE A 153 11.82 -10.85 -12.35
N ALA A 154 11.95 -9.63 -11.83
CA ALA A 154 11.30 -9.20 -10.60
C ALA A 154 9.77 -9.36 -10.70
N GLY A 155 9.17 -8.83 -11.74
CA GLY A 155 7.73 -8.89 -11.93
C GLY A 155 7.17 -10.30 -12.02
N LEU A 156 7.85 -11.21 -12.74
CA LEU A 156 7.45 -12.61 -12.82
C LEU A 156 7.51 -13.33 -11.47
N LEU A 157 8.57 -13.08 -10.67
CA LEU A 157 8.66 -13.61 -9.31
C LEU A 157 7.51 -13.10 -8.43
N TYR A 158 7.16 -11.82 -8.54
CA TYR A 158 6.10 -11.21 -7.75
C TYR A 158 4.70 -11.69 -8.17
N ILE A 159 4.47 -11.96 -9.46
CA ILE A 159 3.28 -12.66 -9.95
C ILE A 159 3.18 -14.04 -9.30
N GLY A 160 4.27 -14.81 -9.27
CA GLY A 160 4.31 -16.13 -8.66
C GLY A 160 3.93 -16.12 -7.17
N ILE A 161 4.45 -15.16 -6.40
CA ILE A 161 4.08 -15.00 -4.98
C ILE A 161 2.60 -14.65 -4.84
N THR A 162 2.10 -13.72 -5.66
CA THR A 162 0.69 -13.29 -5.64
C THR A 162 -0.25 -14.41 -6.02
N PHE A 163 0.13 -15.26 -6.98
CA PHE A 163 -0.66 -16.42 -7.42
C PHE A 163 -0.96 -17.40 -6.29
N VAL A 164 -0.04 -17.54 -5.32
CA VAL A 164 -0.28 -18.34 -4.11
C VAL A 164 -1.37 -17.74 -3.21
N GLY A 165 -1.70 -16.46 -3.42
CA GLY A 165 -2.73 -15.75 -2.66
C GLY A 165 -2.25 -15.30 -1.28
N VAL A 166 -3.18 -15.14 -0.35
CA VAL A 166 -2.87 -14.65 1.01
C VAL A 166 -1.84 -15.51 1.76
N ARG A 167 -1.68 -16.79 1.38
CA ARG A 167 -0.59 -17.64 1.92
C ARG A 167 0.78 -17.18 1.41
N GLY A 168 0.88 -16.80 0.14
CA GLY A 168 2.10 -16.24 -0.44
C GLY A 168 2.54 -14.96 0.27
N LEU A 169 1.59 -14.07 0.55
CA LEU A 169 1.83 -12.83 1.31
C LEU A 169 2.34 -13.13 2.73
N HIS A 170 1.79 -14.14 3.40
CA HIS A 170 2.27 -14.58 4.70
C HIS A 170 3.73 -15.07 4.65
N TYR A 171 4.07 -15.93 3.68
CA TYR A 171 5.44 -16.48 3.57
C TYR A 171 6.47 -15.43 3.18
N ILE A 172 6.14 -14.52 2.26
CA ILE A 172 7.08 -13.44 1.93
C ILE A 172 7.29 -12.49 3.12
N GLY A 173 6.25 -12.25 3.93
CA GLY A 173 6.35 -11.50 5.17
C GLY A 173 7.28 -12.14 6.20
N LEU A 174 7.26 -13.48 6.33
CA LEU A 174 8.19 -14.23 7.21
C LEU A 174 9.66 -14.00 6.85
N VAL A 175 9.98 -13.76 5.59
CA VAL A 175 11.35 -13.53 5.11
C VAL A 175 11.69 -12.04 5.08
N SER A 176 10.81 -11.22 4.49
CA SER A 176 11.06 -9.80 4.26
C SER A 176 11.18 -8.99 5.54
N ILE A 177 10.30 -9.25 6.54
CA ILE A 177 10.30 -8.49 7.80
C ILE A 177 11.61 -8.68 8.60
N PRO A 178 12.05 -9.90 8.94
CA PRO A 178 13.30 -10.09 9.66
C PRO A 178 14.52 -9.54 8.90
N LEU A 179 14.57 -9.74 7.58
CA LEU A 179 15.66 -9.20 6.76
C LEU A 179 15.70 -7.68 6.84
N PHE A 180 14.54 -7.01 6.71
CA PHE A 180 14.48 -5.56 6.81
C PHE A 180 14.88 -5.07 8.21
N VAL A 181 14.38 -5.70 9.27
CA VAL A 181 14.71 -5.30 10.65
C VAL A 181 16.21 -5.43 10.91
N ILE A 182 16.81 -6.57 10.55
CA ILE A 182 18.24 -6.83 10.79
C ILE A 182 19.09 -5.86 9.95
N LEU A 183 18.87 -5.83 8.64
CA LEU A 183 19.70 -5.03 7.74
C LEU A 183 19.42 -3.53 7.86
N GLY A 184 18.16 -3.15 8.07
CA GLY A 184 17.79 -1.75 8.26
C GLY A 184 18.33 -1.16 9.56
N LEU A 185 18.23 -1.89 10.68
CA LEU A 185 18.79 -1.43 11.94
C LEU A 185 20.33 -1.41 11.90
N TRP A 186 20.94 -2.37 11.21
CA TRP A 186 22.38 -2.34 10.99
C TRP A 186 22.79 -1.11 10.17
N VAL A 187 22.15 -0.84 9.01
CA VAL A 187 22.46 0.34 8.17
C VAL A 187 22.28 1.65 8.96
N ALA A 188 21.15 1.78 9.67
CA ALA A 188 20.87 2.99 10.45
C ALA A 188 21.88 3.15 11.61
N GLY A 189 22.22 2.06 12.29
CA GLY A 189 23.20 2.06 13.41
C GLY A 189 24.62 2.37 12.94
N ASP A 190 25.06 1.75 11.86
CA ASP A 190 26.40 1.96 11.29
C ASP A 190 26.56 3.41 10.77
N ALA A 191 25.56 3.92 10.05
CA ALA A 191 25.52 5.32 9.64
C ALA A 191 25.51 6.26 10.86
N ALA A 192 24.69 6.00 11.88
CA ALA A 192 24.64 6.81 13.09
C ALA A 192 25.96 6.81 13.88
N ALA A 193 26.74 5.72 13.82
CA ALA A 193 28.05 5.63 14.46
C ALA A 193 29.10 6.57 13.85
N THR A 194 28.89 7.06 12.63
CA THR A 194 29.78 8.04 11.97
C THR A 194 29.65 9.45 12.53
N THR A 195 28.63 9.73 13.35
CA THR A 195 28.32 11.07 13.90
C THR A 195 27.75 10.98 15.31
N THR A 196 27.11 12.03 15.80
CA THR A 196 26.42 12.05 17.10
C THR A 196 24.91 12.25 16.92
N TRP A 197 24.13 11.71 17.85
CA TRP A 197 22.67 11.91 17.86
C TRP A 197 22.29 13.39 17.88
N ALA A 198 23.06 14.24 18.57
CA ALA A 198 22.84 15.68 18.58
C ALA A 198 22.90 16.27 17.16
N LYS A 199 23.86 15.85 16.33
CA LYS A 199 23.96 16.28 14.92
C LYS A 199 22.85 15.71 14.06
N ILE A 200 22.45 14.47 14.28
CA ILE A 200 21.29 13.86 13.56
C ILE A 200 20.03 14.68 13.84
N PHE A 201 19.73 14.98 15.13
CA PHE A 201 18.56 15.78 15.49
C PHE A 201 18.65 17.23 15.01
N ALA A 202 19.84 17.78 14.89
CA ALA A 202 20.10 19.13 14.39
C ALA A 202 20.11 19.23 12.85
N TYR A 203 20.05 18.09 12.13
CA TYR A 203 20.04 18.11 10.66
C TYR A 203 18.83 18.89 10.13
N ALA A 204 19.09 20.00 9.44
CA ALA A 204 18.08 20.98 9.04
C ALA A 204 17.46 20.71 7.65
N GLY A 205 17.91 19.68 6.94
CA GLY A 205 17.49 19.37 5.58
C GLY A 205 18.60 19.59 4.54
N ASN A 206 18.27 19.38 3.26
CA ASN A 206 19.24 19.51 2.19
C ASN A 206 19.79 20.94 2.12
N ASN A 207 21.10 21.06 1.99
CA ASN A 207 21.81 22.36 2.02
C ASN A 207 21.51 23.25 3.25
N GLY A 208 21.13 22.64 4.39
CA GLY A 208 20.84 23.33 5.63
C GLY A 208 19.51 24.09 5.66
N THR A 209 18.62 23.87 4.68
CA THR A 209 17.33 24.55 4.56
C THR A 209 16.18 23.56 4.38
N ALA A 210 15.12 23.75 5.19
CA ALA A 210 13.88 23.01 5.03
C ALA A 210 13.04 23.61 3.89
N SER A 211 12.79 22.82 2.84
CA SER A 211 11.97 23.23 1.68
C SER A 211 10.55 22.68 1.75
N MET A 212 10.30 21.65 2.59
CA MET A 212 9.00 20.99 2.72
C MET A 212 8.26 21.45 3.98
N SER A 213 6.99 21.80 3.83
CA SER A 213 6.10 22.15 4.95
C SER A 213 5.67 20.92 5.75
N MET A 214 5.16 21.13 6.98
CA MET A 214 4.58 20.03 7.77
C MET A 214 3.36 19.41 7.07
N GLY A 215 2.52 20.19 6.43
CA GLY A 215 1.37 19.70 5.66
C GLY A 215 1.79 18.81 4.50
N ALA A 216 2.80 19.21 3.74
CA ALA A 216 3.35 18.39 2.66
C ALA A 216 3.98 17.09 3.21
N GLY A 217 4.74 17.17 4.31
CA GLY A 217 5.32 15.99 4.96
C GLY A 217 4.25 14.99 5.43
N LEU A 218 3.19 15.48 6.07
CA LEU A 218 2.03 14.63 6.45
C LEU A 218 1.35 14.01 5.22
N THR A 219 1.22 14.76 4.12
CA THR A 219 0.68 14.22 2.87
C THR A 219 1.54 13.07 2.36
N VAL A 220 2.86 13.21 2.33
CA VAL A 220 3.78 12.16 1.89
C VAL A 220 3.64 10.89 2.75
N VAL A 221 3.60 11.02 4.08
CA VAL A 221 3.45 9.87 4.99
C VAL A 221 2.11 9.16 4.77
N VAL A 222 1.01 9.90 4.67
CA VAL A 222 -0.33 9.35 4.49
C VAL A 222 -0.48 8.77 3.08
N ALA A 223 -0.08 9.50 2.04
CA ALA A 223 -0.25 9.10 0.65
C ALA A 223 0.54 7.85 0.27
N LEU A 224 1.65 7.56 0.97
CA LEU A 224 2.47 6.38 0.71
C LEU A 224 1.68 5.06 0.76
N PHE A 225 0.66 4.99 1.63
CA PHE A 225 -0.14 3.77 1.82
C PHE A 225 -1.65 4.04 1.89
N ILE A 226 -2.13 5.21 1.45
CA ILE A 226 -3.54 5.57 1.59
C ILE A 226 -4.48 4.68 0.78
N ASP A 227 -4.06 4.26 -0.40
CA ASP A 227 -4.83 3.37 -1.28
C ASP A 227 -4.90 1.95 -0.69
N ALA A 228 -3.77 1.37 -0.33
CA ALA A 228 -3.70 0.09 0.36
C ALA A 228 -4.43 0.14 1.72
N GLY A 229 -4.31 1.25 2.45
CA GLY A 229 -5.05 1.50 3.68
C GLY A 229 -6.56 1.60 3.47
N THR A 230 -7.00 2.18 2.36
CA THR A 230 -8.42 2.26 2.01
C THR A 230 -8.99 0.88 1.67
N VAL A 231 -8.22 0.03 0.99
CA VAL A 231 -8.62 -1.36 0.70
C VAL A 231 -8.21 -2.36 1.80
N THR A 232 -7.87 -1.90 2.99
CA THR A 232 -7.42 -2.72 4.14
C THR A 232 -8.33 -3.93 4.42
N ALA A 233 -9.60 -3.83 4.06
CA ALA A 233 -10.57 -4.92 4.19
C ALA A 233 -10.12 -6.20 3.45
N ASP A 234 -9.34 -6.08 2.37
CA ASP A 234 -8.81 -7.22 1.62
C ASP A 234 -7.89 -8.10 2.46
N PHE A 235 -7.19 -7.51 3.43
CA PHE A 235 -6.34 -8.21 4.39
C PHE A 235 -7.05 -8.49 5.70
N ASN A 236 -7.72 -7.48 6.28
CA ASN A 236 -8.30 -7.58 7.61
C ASN A 236 -9.54 -8.48 7.67
N ARG A 237 -10.21 -8.76 6.54
CA ARG A 237 -11.28 -9.78 6.45
C ARG A 237 -10.83 -11.18 6.89
N TRP A 238 -9.52 -11.44 6.85
CA TRP A 238 -8.93 -12.70 7.29
C TRP A 238 -8.69 -12.77 8.80
N ALA A 239 -8.79 -11.65 9.54
CA ALA A 239 -8.63 -11.64 10.99
C ALA A 239 -9.81 -12.33 11.68
N ARG A 240 -9.53 -13.04 12.78
CA ARG A 240 -10.56 -13.77 13.54
C ARG A 240 -11.52 -12.84 14.26
N ASN A 241 -11.03 -11.70 14.73
CA ASN A 241 -11.80 -10.73 15.50
C ASN A 241 -11.23 -9.31 15.33
N GLY A 242 -11.95 -8.31 15.84
CA GLY A 242 -11.57 -6.89 15.71
C GLY A 242 -10.28 -6.54 16.44
N ARG A 243 -9.93 -7.22 17.54
CA ARG A 243 -8.66 -7.00 18.25
C ARG A 243 -7.48 -7.42 17.37
N ASP A 244 -7.57 -8.60 16.73
CA ASP A 244 -6.52 -9.09 15.83
C ASP A 244 -6.34 -8.15 14.64
N SER A 245 -7.45 -7.66 14.06
CA SER A 245 -7.44 -6.68 12.98
C SER A 245 -6.74 -5.38 13.39
N PHE A 246 -7.08 -4.83 14.56
CA PHE A 246 -6.50 -3.59 15.04
C PHE A 246 -5.00 -3.74 15.36
N LEU A 247 -4.60 -4.84 16.02
CA LEU A 247 -3.19 -5.13 16.32
C LEU A 247 -2.36 -5.34 15.06
N ALA A 248 -2.90 -6.00 14.03
CA ALA A 248 -2.25 -6.13 12.74
C ALA A 248 -2.05 -4.76 12.06
N THR A 249 -3.06 -3.88 12.10
CA THR A 249 -2.94 -2.51 11.57
C THR A 249 -1.93 -1.68 12.38
N PHE A 250 -1.89 -1.83 13.70
CA PHE A 250 -0.87 -1.18 14.56
C PHE A 250 0.53 -1.63 14.19
N SER A 251 0.73 -2.92 13.91
CA SER A 251 2.03 -3.45 13.49
C SER A 251 2.49 -2.87 12.14
N ALA A 252 1.54 -2.54 11.24
CA ALA A 252 1.85 -1.98 9.94
C ALA A 252 2.27 -0.50 10.01
N PHE A 253 1.42 0.37 10.56
CA PHE A 253 1.66 1.83 10.44
C PHE A 253 2.47 2.43 11.58
N PRO A 254 2.03 2.41 12.85
CA PRO A 254 2.84 2.93 13.93
C PRO A 254 4.19 2.23 14.11
N PHE A 255 4.29 0.95 13.78
CA PHE A 255 5.53 0.19 13.93
C PHE A 255 6.29 0.05 12.60
N ALA A 256 5.84 -0.80 11.68
CA ALA A 256 6.62 -1.19 10.51
C ALA A 256 6.95 -0.01 9.58
N ASN A 257 5.95 0.83 9.24
CA ASN A 257 6.16 1.99 8.37
C ASN A 257 7.03 3.07 9.05
N THR A 258 6.81 3.33 10.35
CA THR A 258 7.65 4.28 11.10
C THR A 258 9.09 3.79 11.18
N VAL A 259 9.32 2.51 11.48
CA VAL A 259 10.67 1.93 11.50
C VAL A 259 11.33 2.02 10.13
N ALA A 260 10.60 1.68 9.06
CA ALA A 260 11.13 1.78 7.70
C ALA A 260 11.57 3.21 7.36
N MET A 261 10.70 4.20 7.61
CA MET A 261 11.02 5.61 7.38
C MET A 261 12.19 6.09 8.26
N LEU A 262 12.26 5.64 9.52
CA LEU A 262 13.36 6.01 10.42
C LEU A 262 14.71 5.47 9.97
N VAL A 263 14.76 4.25 9.43
CA VAL A 263 16.01 3.69 8.88
C VAL A 263 16.61 4.62 7.83
N GLY A 264 15.82 5.02 6.84
CA GLY A 264 16.29 5.96 5.81
C GLY A 264 16.55 7.36 6.35
N GLY A 265 15.68 7.85 7.23
CA GLY A 265 15.80 9.17 7.83
C GLY A 265 17.06 9.32 8.69
N VAL A 266 17.38 8.33 9.53
CA VAL A 266 18.61 8.32 10.35
C VAL A 266 19.85 8.24 9.46
N MET A 267 19.86 7.32 8.48
CA MET A 267 20.95 7.20 7.53
C MET A 267 21.23 8.54 6.81
N THR A 268 20.18 9.17 6.29
CA THR A 268 20.30 10.45 5.57
C THR A 268 20.83 11.57 6.45
N ALA A 269 20.30 11.73 7.66
CA ALA A 269 20.75 12.78 8.60
C ALA A 269 22.16 12.52 9.12
N ALA A 270 22.54 11.25 9.31
CA ALA A 270 23.87 10.87 9.80
C ALA A 270 24.96 11.12 8.75
N LEU A 271 24.73 10.69 7.52
CA LEU A 271 25.70 10.81 6.43
C LEU A 271 25.74 12.24 5.86
N ALA A 272 24.62 12.98 5.91
CA ALA A 272 24.46 14.35 5.47
C ALA A 272 25.04 14.61 4.05
N VAL A 273 24.86 13.67 3.13
CA VAL A 273 25.34 13.75 1.75
C VAL A 273 24.67 14.93 1.06
N PRO A 274 25.43 15.88 0.49
CA PRO A 274 24.85 16.99 -0.26
C PRO A 274 24.09 16.49 -1.50
N ASN A 275 22.86 17.00 -1.70
CA ASN A 275 22.00 16.61 -2.82
C ASN A 275 21.76 15.09 -2.93
N ALA A 276 21.68 14.39 -1.80
CA ALA A 276 21.43 12.96 -1.76
C ALA A 276 20.20 12.58 -2.61
N ASN A 277 20.32 11.51 -3.37
CA ASN A 277 19.26 10.97 -4.19
C ASN A 277 18.83 9.58 -3.67
N PRO A 278 17.76 9.48 -2.86
CA PRO A 278 17.30 8.19 -2.33
C PRO A 278 16.86 7.18 -3.39
N PHE A 279 16.48 7.65 -4.59
CA PHE A 279 16.16 6.77 -5.73
C PHE A 279 17.39 6.33 -6.54
N GLY A 280 18.56 6.94 -6.28
CA GLY A 280 19.85 6.52 -6.84
C GLY A 280 20.59 5.60 -5.87
N ALA A 281 21.80 6.02 -5.48
CA ALA A 281 22.69 5.27 -4.59
C ALA A 281 22.54 5.61 -3.11
N ASP A 282 21.87 6.73 -2.76
CA ASP A 282 21.80 7.25 -1.39
C ASP A 282 20.62 6.64 -0.60
N ASN A 283 20.53 5.33 -0.61
CA ASN A 283 19.55 4.53 0.12
C ASN A 283 20.22 3.32 0.78
N MET A 284 19.47 2.57 1.58
CA MET A 284 20.04 1.44 2.32
C MET A 284 20.62 0.33 1.43
N PHE A 285 20.08 0.11 0.23
CA PHE A 285 20.61 -0.85 -0.74
C PHE A 285 21.97 -0.39 -1.30
N GLY A 286 22.06 0.87 -1.71
CA GLY A 286 23.31 1.50 -2.12
C GLY A 286 24.35 1.51 -1.01
N TYR A 287 23.94 1.86 0.23
CA TYR A 287 24.83 1.85 1.40
C TYR A 287 25.48 0.49 1.64
N MET A 288 24.68 -0.60 1.60
CA MET A 288 25.19 -1.96 1.76
C MET A 288 26.23 -2.34 0.67
N ASN A 289 26.00 -1.91 -0.58
CA ASN A 289 26.89 -2.20 -1.69
C ASN A 289 28.18 -1.37 -1.64
N HIS A 290 28.14 -0.14 -1.14
CA HIS A 290 29.32 0.72 -0.98
C HIS A 290 30.30 0.24 0.10
N GLN A 291 29.93 -0.71 0.95
CA GLN A 291 30.86 -1.33 1.90
C GLN A 291 31.97 -2.14 1.23
N GLY A 292 31.84 -2.49 -0.05
CA GLY A 292 32.83 -3.26 -0.78
C GLY A 292 32.98 -4.72 -0.35
N ILE A 293 32.00 -5.23 0.44
CA ILE A 293 32.01 -6.59 0.97
C ILE A 293 31.17 -7.50 0.07
N GLY A 294 31.79 -8.44 -0.63
CA GLY A 294 31.13 -9.24 -1.66
C GLY A 294 29.90 -10.02 -1.18
N TRP A 295 29.98 -10.70 -0.01
CA TRP A 295 28.82 -11.42 0.55
C TRP A 295 27.67 -10.48 0.93
N LEU A 296 27.97 -9.26 1.35
CA LEU A 296 26.96 -8.26 1.72
C LEU A 296 26.23 -7.74 0.46
N SER A 297 26.94 -7.59 -0.67
CA SER A 297 26.32 -7.24 -1.95
C SER A 297 25.36 -8.33 -2.44
N VAL A 298 25.70 -9.62 -2.28
CA VAL A 298 24.81 -10.74 -2.59
C VAL A 298 23.59 -10.72 -1.67
N LEU A 299 23.79 -10.49 -0.37
CA LEU A 299 22.70 -10.38 0.60
C LEU A 299 21.79 -9.18 0.29
N ALA A 300 22.37 -8.04 -0.09
CA ALA A 300 21.61 -6.86 -0.51
C ALA A 300 20.76 -7.15 -1.75
N PHE A 301 21.29 -7.87 -2.72
CA PHE A 301 20.53 -8.29 -3.91
C PHE A 301 19.33 -9.18 -3.55
N ILE A 302 19.54 -10.22 -2.73
CA ILE A 302 18.46 -11.11 -2.26
C ILE A 302 17.44 -10.32 -1.45
N PHE A 303 17.92 -9.46 -0.54
CA PHE A 303 17.08 -8.61 0.28
C PHE A 303 16.20 -7.69 -0.58
N LEU A 304 16.74 -7.05 -1.60
CA LEU A 304 15.98 -6.16 -2.48
C LEU A 304 14.81 -6.89 -3.13
N TYR A 305 15.06 -8.08 -3.71
CA TYR A 305 14.01 -8.87 -4.35
C TYR A 305 12.94 -9.35 -3.35
N CYS A 306 13.34 -9.83 -2.18
CA CYS A 306 12.38 -10.26 -1.16
C CYS A 306 11.57 -9.09 -0.61
N ASN A 307 12.23 -7.96 -0.38
CA ASN A 307 11.61 -6.81 0.28
C ASN A 307 10.65 -6.06 -0.65
N LEU A 308 11.07 -5.71 -1.86
CA LEU A 308 10.17 -5.14 -2.85
C LEU A 308 9.17 -6.17 -3.39
N GLY A 309 9.52 -7.47 -3.39
CA GLY A 309 8.61 -8.57 -3.68
C GLY A 309 7.45 -8.64 -2.69
N SER A 310 7.68 -8.33 -1.42
CA SER A 310 6.60 -8.25 -0.45
C SER A 310 5.56 -7.20 -0.85
N VAL A 311 5.96 -5.93 -1.01
CA VAL A 311 5.01 -4.87 -1.37
C VAL A 311 4.37 -5.08 -2.74
N CYS A 312 5.14 -5.50 -3.73
CA CYS A 312 4.63 -5.77 -5.08
C CYS A 312 3.53 -6.83 -5.07
N SER A 313 3.76 -7.94 -4.35
CA SER A 313 2.77 -9.01 -4.25
C SER A 313 1.51 -8.57 -3.51
N HIS A 314 1.62 -7.73 -2.47
CA HIS A 314 0.46 -7.16 -1.79
C HIS A 314 -0.33 -6.22 -2.70
N CYS A 315 0.33 -5.33 -3.44
CA CYS A 315 -0.31 -4.42 -4.38
C CYS A 315 -1.02 -5.18 -5.50
N LEU A 316 -0.36 -6.18 -6.08
CA LEU A 316 -0.94 -7.00 -7.14
C LEU A 316 -2.11 -7.85 -6.62
N TYR A 317 -2.02 -8.40 -5.39
CA TYR A 317 -3.11 -9.13 -4.74
C TYR A 317 -4.35 -8.27 -4.56
N ASN A 318 -4.20 -7.04 -4.03
CA ASN A 318 -5.31 -6.11 -3.86
C ASN A 318 -5.91 -5.70 -5.22
N SER A 319 -5.06 -5.39 -6.20
CA SER A 319 -5.50 -5.08 -7.57
C SER A 319 -6.29 -6.23 -8.18
N ALA A 320 -5.75 -7.44 -8.09
CA ALA A 320 -6.38 -8.64 -8.61
C ALA A 320 -7.71 -8.97 -7.91
N THR A 321 -7.78 -8.83 -6.57
CA THR A 321 -9.01 -9.05 -5.81
C THR A 321 -10.13 -8.09 -6.22
N GLY A 322 -9.81 -6.82 -6.44
CA GLY A 322 -10.80 -5.83 -6.86
C GLY A 322 -11.23 -6.02 -8.32
N TRP A 323 -10.30 -6.23 -9.24
CA TRP A 323 -10.62 -6.46 -10.64
C TRP A 323 -11.31 -7.79 -10.89
N SER A 324 -10.96 -8.87 -10.17
CA SER A 324 -11.67 -10.16 -10.26
C SER A 324 -13.15 -10.00 -9.91
N ARG A 325 -13.45 -9.24 -8.85
CA ARG A 325 -14.84 -8.95 -8.47
C ARG A 325 -15.59 -8.17 -9.54
N ILE A 326 -14.93 -7.22 -10.21
CA ILE A 326 -15.54 -6.40 -11.28
C ILE A 326 -15.82 -7.23 -12.55
N THR A 327 -14.86 -8.09 -12.92
CA THR A 327 -14.91 -8.88 -14.16
C THR A 327 -15.62 -10.22 -14.00
N GLY A 328 -15.87 -10.66 -12.76
CA GLY A 328 -16.41 -11.99 -12.48
C GLY A 328 -15.40 -13.13 -12.64
N THR A 329 -14.10 -12.81 -12.69
CA THR A 329 -13.02 -13.80 -12.85
C THR A 329 -12.42 -14.22 -11.50
N HIS A 330 -11.57 -15.25 -11.50
CA HIS A 330 -10.80 -15.64 -10.32
C HIS A 330 -9.61 -14.69 -10.06
N MET A 331 -9.31 -14.43 -8.79
CA MET A 331 -8.23 -13.54 -8.37
C MET A 331 -6.87 -13.95 -8.98
N ARG A 332 -6.58 -15.24 -9.07
CA ARG A 332 -5.31 -15.76 -9.61
C ARG A 332 -5.13 -15.45 -11.09
N LEU A 333 -6.19 -15.60 -11.91
CA LEU A 333 -6.16 -15.22 -13.32
C LEU A 333 -5.96 -13.70 -13.46
N ALA A 334 -6.72 -12.91 -12.69
CA ALA A 334 -6.56 -11.47 -12.67
C ALA A 334 -5.12 -11.06 -12.27
N ALA A 335 -4.51 -11.74 -11.28
CA ALA A 335 -3.13 -11.48 -10.86
C ALA A 335 -2.11 -11.70 -11.98
N VAL A 336 -2.26 -12.78 -12.76
CA VAL A 336 -1.37 -13.05 -13.90
C VAL A 336 -1.52 -11.98 -14.99
N VAL A 337 -2.77 -11.70 -15.41
CA VAL A 337 -3.03 -10.72 -16.49
C VAL A 337 -2.57 -9.32 -16.09
N LEU A 338 -2.98 -8.86 -14.90
CA LEU A 338 -2.61 -7.53 -14.39
C LEU A 338 -1.11 -7.45 -14.08
N GLY A 339 -0.51 -8.53 -13.58
CA GLY A 339 0.92 -8.59 -13.32
C GLY A 339 1.75 -8.43 -14.60
N VAL A 340 1.35 -9.09 -15.70
CA VAL A 340 2.01 -8.91 -17.01
C VAL A 340 1.84 -7.47 -17.51
N LEU A 341 0.64 -6.89 -17.42
CA LEU A 341 0.40 -5.49 -17.78
C LEU A 341 1.28 -4.55 -16.92
N GLY A 342 1.36 -4.81 -15.60
CA GLY A 342 2.20 -4.04 -14.71
C GLY A 342 3.70 -4.12 -15.03
N ILE A 343 4.20 -5.29 -15.48
CA ILE A 343 5.59 -5.44 -15.95
C ILE A 343 5.84 -4.56 -17.20
N ILE A 344 4.91 -4.53 -18.14
CA ILE A 344 5.03 -3.69 -19.35
C ILE A 344 5.12 -2.21 -18.96
N VAL A 345 4.25 -1.76 -18.05
CA VAL A 345 4.26 -0.39 -17.54
C VAL A 345 5.55 -0.10 -16.75
N ALA A 346 6.02 -1.04 -15.93
CA ALA A 346 7.27 -0.93 -15.17
C ALA A 346 8.49 -0.77 -16.10
N ALA A 347 8.56 -1.55 -17.18
CA ALA A 347 9.62 -1.45 -18.19
C ALA A 347 9.65 -0.08 -18.90
N GLY A 348 8.51 0.64 -18.92
CA GLY A 348 8.38 2.01 -19.40
C GLY A 348 8.88 3.09 -18.43
N ASN A 349 9.54 2.73 -17.34
CA ASN A 349 10.18 3.67 -16.38
C ASN A 349 9.18 4.52 -15.56
N ILE A 350 7.97 4.00 -15.30
CA ILE A 350 6.90 4.71 -14.58
C ILE A 350 7.33 5.18 -13.18
N TRP A 351 8.31 4.52 -12.55
CA TRP A 351 8.81 4.85 -11.23
C TRP A 351 9.41 6.26 -11.12
N ALA A 352 9.85 6.85 -12.26
CA ALA A 352 10.35 8.22 -12.29
C ALA A 352 9.28 9.26 -11.86
N PHE A 353 7.99 8.90 -11.91
CA PHE A 353 6.87 9.75 -11.52
C PHE A 353 6.39 9.49 -10.08
N PHE A 354 7.23 8.89 -9.21
CA PHE A 354 6.86 8.49 -7.84
C PHE A 354 6.23 9.63 -7.02
N ILE A 355 6.80 10.82 -7.05
CA ILE A 355 6.29 11.96 -6.26
C ILE A 355 4.94 12.44 -6.79
N GLN A 356 4.79 12.55 -8.11
CA GLN A 356 3.51 12.93 -8.75
C GLN A 356 2.43 11.87 -8.46
N TRP A 357 2.83 10.61 -8.39
CA TRP A 357 1.97 9.51 -7.98
C TRP A 357 1.44 9.69 -6.56
N LEU A 358 2.30 9.99 -5.60
CA LEU A 358 1.89 10.29 -4.21
C LEU A 358 0.92 11.47 -4.12
N SER A 359 1.15 12.54 -4.89
CA SER A 359 0.24 13.67 -4.95
C SER A 359 -1.16 13.26 -5.44
N LEU A 360 -1.23 12.48 -6.52
CA LEU A 360 -2.49 11.97 -7.07
C LEU A 360 -3.25 11.13 -6.04
N LEU A 361 -2.55 10.24 -5.34
CA LEU A 361 -3.13 9.42 -4.28
C LEU A 361 -3.68 10.27 -3.13
N GLY A 362 -2.93 11.28 -2.69
CA GLY A 362 -3.35 12.20 -1.62
C GLY A 362 -4.59 13.01 -1.96
N VAL A 363 -4.85 13.30 -3.24
CA VAL A 363 -6.06 14.01 -3.70
C VAL A 363 -7.27 13.09 -3.82
N LEU A 364 -7.12 11.92 -4.47
CA LEU A 364 -8.26 11.12 -4.92
C LEU A 364 -8.72 10.07 -3.91
N VAL A 365 -7.81 9.49 -3.14
CA VAL A 365 -8.09 8.28 -2.39
C VAL A 365 -8.68 8.53 -0.99
N PRO A 366 -8.16 9.48 -0.18
CA PRO A 366 -8.61 9.66 1.20
C PRO A 366 -10.12 9.87 1.38
N PRO A 367 -10.81 10.62 0.47
CA PRO A 367 -12.25 10.82 0.58
C PRO A 367 -13.04 9.51 0.47
N ILE A 368 -12.58 8.54 -0.34
CA ILE A 368 -13.30 7.27 -0.55
C ILE A 368 -13.47 6.53 0.77
N GLY A 369 -12.37 6.33 1.51
CA GLY A 369 -12.44 5.65 2.79
C GLY A 369 -13.15 6.45 3.86
N ALA A 370 -12.97 7.78 3.89
CA ALA A 370 -13.70 8.65 4.81
C ALA A 370 -15.24 8.55 4.61
N ILE A 371 -15.70 8.52 3.36
CA ILE A 371 -17.11 8.31 3.01
C ILE A 371 -17.60 6.95 3.50
N ILE A 372 -16.82 5.88 3.31
CA ILE A 372 -17.16 4.53 3.79
C ILE A 372 -17.29 4.54 5.33
N LEU A 373 -16.35 5.18 6.03
CA LEU A 373 -16.41 5.31 7.49
C LEU A 373 -17.66 6.06 7.96
N VAL A 374 -17.93 7.22 7.37
CA VAL A 374 -19.13 8.00 7.72
C VAL A 374 -20.41 7.24 7.39
N ASP A 375 -20.48 6.57 6.23
CA ASP A 375 -21.65 5.77 5.84
C ASP A 375 -21.92 4.65 6.84
N GLN A 376 -20.88 3.86 7.19
CA GLN A 376 -21.06 2.62 7.93
C GLN A 376 -21.04 2.77 9.46
N TYR A 377 -20.48 3.86 9.98
CA TYR A 377 -20.46 4.12 11.43
C TYR A 377 -21.47 5.17 11.88
N ILE A 378 -21.85 6.12 11.00
CA ILE A 378 -22.66 7.28 11.39
C ILE A 378 -23.99 7.31 10.63
N ALA A 379 -23.96 7.37 9.29
CA ALA A 379 -25.16 7.65 8.50
C ALA A 379 -26.07 6.43 8.35
N ARG A 380 -25.53 5.25 8.14
CA ARG A 380 -26.30 4.02 7.89
C ARG A 380 -25.60 2.77 8.47
N PRO A 381 -25.45 2.71 9.81
CA PRO A 381 -24.86 1.54 10.45
C PRO A 381 -25.54 0.24 10.02
N ASN A 382 -24.76 -0.80 9.76
CA ASN A 382 -25.25 -2.14 9.40
C ASN A 382 -26.10 -2.25 8.11
N SER A 383 -26.09 -1.22 7.25
CA SER A 383 -26.80 -1.26 5.96
C SER A 383 -26.26 -2.36 5.04
N SER A 384 -27.10 -2.78 4.10
CA SER A 384 -26.76 -3.67 2.98
C SER A 384 -26.88 -2.92 1.64
N ALA A 385 -26.37 -3.55 0.57
CA ALA A 385 -26.47 -2.99 -0.77
C ALA A 385 -27.91 -3.06 -1.31
N ALA A 386 -28.66 -1.96 -1.15
CA ALA A 386 -30.08 -1.88 -1.51
C ALA A 386 -30.33 -1.32 -2.92
N SER A 387 -29.44 -0.46 -3.45
CA SER A 387 -29.59 0.21 -4.73
C SER A 387 -28.47 -0.13 -5.70
N ASP A 388 -28.71 0.02 -7.00
CA ASP A 388 -27.69 -0.19 -8.03
C ASP A 388 -26.65 0.92 -8.06
N PHE A 389 -27.09 2.17 -7.84
CA PHE A 389 -26.20 3.34 -7.83
C PHE A 389 -26.62 4.34 -6.75
N ARG A 390 -25.64 4.91 -6.06
CA ARG A 390 -25.86 5.95 -5.05
C ARG A 390 -25.01 7.18 -5.40
N ALA A 391 -25.66 8.27 -5.79
CA ALA A 391 -24.99 9.48 -6.26
C ALA A 391 -24.27 10.25 -5.14
N MET A 392 -24.84 10.29 -3.92
CA MET A 392 -24.28 11.10 -2.82
C MET A 392 -22.82 10.79 -2.47
N PRO A 393 -22.37 9.51 -2.35
CA PRO A 393 -20.97 9.20 -2.14
C PRO A 393 -20.04 9.77 -3.23
N PHE A 394 -20.47 9.75 -4.49
CA PHE A 394 -19.68 10.30 -5.61
C PHE A 394 -19.60 11.83 -5.58
N VAL A 395 -20.70 12.50 -5.24
CA VAL A 395 -20.69 13.97 -5.05
C VAL A 395 -19.75 14.36 -3.92
N ALA A 396 -19.82 13.68 -2.78
CA ALA A 396 -18.94 13.93 -1.65
C ALA A 396 -17.45 13.64 -2.00
N TRP A 397 -17.22 12.56 -2.75
CA TRP A 397 -15.88 12.22 -3.25
C TRP A 397 -15.33 13.30 -4.17
N ALA A 398 -16.11 13.76 -5.13
CA ALA A 398 -15.73 14.86 -6.03
C ALA A 398 -15.41 16.15 -5.25
N ILE A 399 -16.22 16.52 -4.25
CA ILE A 399 -15.99 17.69 -3.39
C ILE A 399 -14.67 17.54 -2.61
N GLY A 400 -14.46 16.40 -1.95
CA GLY A 400 -13.22 16.14 -1.21
C GLY A 400 -11.98 16.19 -2.11
N SER A 401 -12.04 15.55 -3.28
CA SER A 401 -10.94 15.57 -4.26
C SER A 401 -10.67 16.96 -4.83
N ALA A 402 -11.71 17.74 -5.13
CA ALA A 402 -11.57 19.11 -5.60
C ALA A 402 -10.86 20.00 -4.56
N VAL A 403 -11.24 19.87 -3.29
CA VAL A 403 -10.57 20.60 -2.20
C VAL A 403 -9.12 20.12 -2.04
N GLY A 404 -8.86 18.83 -2.10
CA GLY A 404 -7.48 18.30 -2.11
C GLY A 404 -6.64 18.92 -3.22
N PHE A 405 -7.16 18.98 -4.43
CA PHE A 405 -6.48 19.58 -5.57
C PHE A 405 -6.21 21.10 -5.37
N VAL A 406 -7.18 21.83 -4.83
CA VAL A 406 -6.98 23.27 -4.52
C VAL A 406 -5.91 23.45 -3.44
N VAL A 407 -5.95 22.63 -2.37
CA VAL A 407 -4.96 22.71 -1.28
C VAL A 407 -3.55 22.42 -1.81
N GLU A 408 -3.38 21.41 -2.64
CA GLU A 408 -2.10 21.06 -3.25
C GLU A 408 -1.50 22.23 -4.04
N ARG A 409 -2.34 22.95 -4.80
CA ARG A 409 -1.89 24.05 -5.67
C ARG A 409 -1.71 25.39 -4.95
N SER A 410 -2.53 25.67 -3.94
CA SER A 410 -2.68 27.02 -3.39
C SER A 410 -2.31 27.13 -1.91
N MET A 411 -2.22 26.02 -1.17
CA MET A 411 -2.04 26.01 0.29
C MET A 411 -0.97 25.00 0.75
N PRO A 412 0.31 25.18 0.36
CA PRO A 412 1.37 24.19 0.63
C PRO A 412 1.64 23.96 2.14
N GLY A 413 1.12 24.80 3.02
CA GLY A 413 1.19 24.62 4.47
C GLY A 413 0.22 23.57 5.01
N LEU A 414 -0.85 23.26 4.28
CA LEU A 414 -1.86 22.27 4.66
C LEU A 414 -1.54 20.89 4.05
N SER A 415 -2.04 19.84 4.70
CA SER A 415 -1.96 18.49 4.13
C SER A 415 -3.07 18.27 3.12
N THR A 416 -2.70 18.02 1.86
CA THR A 416 -3.61 17.65 0.78
C THR A 416 -4.44 16.42 1.13
N ALA A 417 -3.79 15.37 1.63
CA ALA A 417 -4.45 14.10 1.98
C ALA A 417 -5.45 14.26 3.13
N LEU A 418 -5.10 15.01 4.17
CA LEU A 418 -6.00 15.25 5.30
C LEU A 418 -7.16 16.16 4.92
N SER A 419 -6.91 17.19 4.12
CA SER A 419 -7.94 18.11 3.65
C SER A 419 -8.97 17.40 2.79
N SER A 420 -8.53 16.59 1.82
CA SER A 420 -9.43 15.80 0.96
C SER A 420 -10.23 14.79 1.78
N MET A 421 -9.59 14.11 2.74
CA MET A 421 -10.22 13.14 3.66
C MET A 421 -11.34 13.77 4.48
N VAL A 422 -11.02 14.85 5.19
CA VAL A 422 -11.97 15.51 6.11
C VAL A 422 -13.12 16.11 5.33
N VAL A 423 -12.84 16.84 4.25
CA VAL A 423 -13.89 17.49 3.47
C VAL A 423 -14.78 16.46 2.79
N GLY A 424 -14.24 15.38 2.23
CA GLY A 424 -15.04 14.30 1.65
C GLY A 424 -15.95 13.62 2.65
N GLY A 425 -15.44 13.32 3.85
CA GLY A 425 -16.22 12.74 4.94
C GLY A 425 -17.32 13.66 5.44
N VAL A 426 -17.01 14.95 5.70
CA VAL A 426 -17.97 15.97 6.14
C VAL A 426 -19.04 16.23 5.09
N ALA A 427 -18.65 16.37 3.83
CA ALA A 427 -19.58 16.56 2.72
C ALA A 427 -20.58 15.38 2.65
N TYR A 428 -20.09 14.16 2.78
CA TYR A 428 -20.97 12.98 2.78
C TYR A 428 -21.92 12.98 3.99
N TRP A 429 -21.41 13.30 5.18
CA TRP A 429 -22.25 13.40 6.38
C TRP A 429 -23.36 14.44 6.21
N VAL A 430 -23.06 15.64 5.73
CA VAL A 430 -24.04 16.70 5.48
C VAL A 430 -25.07 16.25 4.43
N LEU A 431 -24.62 15.75 3.28
CA LEU A 431 -25.52 15.28 2.22
C LEU A 431 -26.46 14.17 2.71
N SER A 432 -25.95 13.23 3.49
CA SER A 432 -26.74 12.12 4.03
C SER A 432 -27.74 12.55 5.11
N SER A 433 -27.44 13.63 5.86
CA SER A 433 -28.33 14.18 6.90
C SER A 433 -29.49 15.00 6.31
N VAL A 434 -29.27 15.66 5.17
CA VAL A 434 -30.29 16.47 4.49
C VAL A 434 -31.24 15.60 3.66
N ALA A 435 -30.75 14.49 3.11
CA ALA A 435 -31.62 13.55 2.40
C ALA A 435 -32.52 12.83 3.40
N LYS A 436 -33.82 13.14 3.36
CA LYS A 436 -34.83 12.44 4.19
C LYS A 436 -34.65 10.92 4.02
N PRO A 437 -34.72 10.13 5.12
CA PRO A 437 -34.73 8.69 4.99
C PRO A 437 -35.91 8.32 4.08
N ALA A 438 -35.64 7.59 3.02
CA ALA A 438 -36.71 6.95 2.25
C ALA A 438 -37.46 6.08 3.27
N THR A 439 -38.74 6.44 3.55
CA THR A 439 -39.61 5.66 4.38
C THR A 439 -39.52 4.21 3.94
N GLN A 440 -39.01 3.34 4.80
CA GLN A 440 -39.12 1.91 4.59
C GLN A 440 -40.61 1.59 4.47
N PRO A 441 -41.09 0.95 3.42
CA PRO A 441 -42.42 0.39 3.40
C PRO A 441 -42.47 -0.64 4.54
N ALA A 442 -43.53 -0.53 5.37
CA ALA A 442 -43.83 -1.35 6.52
C ALA A 442 -43.94 -2.84 6.15
#